data_2796e6a44290259a195871b85026afb0
#
_entry.id   2796e6a44290259a195871b85026afb0
#
_cell.length_a   1.000
_cell.length_b   1.000
_cell.length_c   1.000
_cell.angle_alpha   90.00
_cell.angle_beta   90.00
_cell.angle_gamma   90.00
#
_symmetry.space_group_name_H-M   'P 1'
#
loop_
_entity.id
_entity.type
_entity.pdbx_description
1 polymer ?
#
loop_
_entity_poly.entity_id
_entity_poly.type
_entity_poly.pdbx_seq_one_letter_code
_entity_poly.pdbx_strand_id
1 'polypeptide(L)'
;MIYLDLFLGFLKVGLFSFGGAYGAIPVIREVVMTNSDWGITEDKFAYLLAISESTPGPIMVNTATYIGNEVGGILGSALATFTVCLPAFIIILLHIEHGFAFCTYSPLVYSIPTR
;
A
#
# COMPACT_ATOMS: atom_id res chain seq x y z
N MET A 1 -9.47 15.92 -11.10
CA MET A 1 -8.43 16.44 -10.20
C MET A 1 -7.46 15.34 -9.84
N ILE A 2 -6.19 15.62 -10.09
CA ILE A 2 -5.11 14.63 -9.96
C ILE A 2 -5.03 14.03 -8.55
N TYR A 3 -5.13 14.88 -7.52
CA TYR A 3 -5.02 14.42 -6.13
C TYR A 3 -6.16 13.50 -5.71
N LEU A 4 -7.38 13.77 -6.16
CA LEU A 4 -8.52 12.94 -5.88
C LEU A 4 -8.39 11.59 -6.59
N ASP A 5 -7.93 11.58 -7.84
CA ASP A 5 -7.68 10.36 -8.60
C ASP A 5 -6.58 9.52 -7.97
N LEU A 6 -5.50 10.15 -7.49
CA LEU A 6 -4.45 9.49 -6.72
C LEU A 6 -5.00 8.84 -5.46
N PHE A 7 -5.78 9.60 -4.69
CA PHE A 7 -6.38 9.09 -3.45
C PHE A 7 -7.25 7.87 -3.69
N LEU A 8 -8.20 7.97 -4.62
CA LEU A 8 -9.11 6.88 -4.94
C LEU A 8 -8.37 5.67 -5.52
N GLY A 9 -7.42 5.90 -6.42
CA GLY A 9 -6.64 4.83 -7.04
C GLY A 9 -5.80 4.07 -6.02
N PHE A 10 -5.05 4.77 -5.20
CA PHE A 10 -4.19 4.13 -4.19
C PHE A 10 -4.97 3.59 -3.01
N LEU A 11 -6.13 4.14 -2.70
CA LEU A 11 -7.05 3.53 -1.73
C LEU A 11 -7.51 2.15 -2.22
N LYS A 12 -7.87 2.06 -3.49
CA LYS A 12 -8.21 0.78 -4.13
C LYS A 12 -7.05 -0.20 -4.07
N VAL A 13 -5.83 0.25 -4.37
CA VAL A 13 -4.62 -0.57 -4.27
C VAL A 13 -4.45 -1.10 -2.85
N GLY A 14 -4.57 -0.25 -1.85
CA GLY A 14 -4.42 -0.63 -0.46
C GLY A 14 -5.48 -1.63 0.01
N LEU A 15 -6.72 -1.47 -0.44
CA LEU A 15 -7.82 -2.36 -0.08
C LEU A 15 -7.73 -3.72 -0.75
N PHE A 16 -7.26 -3.78 -2.00
CA PHE A 16 -7.26 -5.00 -2.80
C PHE A 16 -5.90 -5.71 -2.84
N SER A 17 -4.93 -5.29 -2.06
CA SER A 17 -3.61 -5.91 -2.03
C SER A 17 -3.53 -7.04 -1.00
N PHE A 18 -4.31 -8.09 -1.22
CA PHE A 18 -4.34 -9.25 -0.31
C PHE A 18 -3.25 -10.28 -0.58
N GLY A 19 -2.58 -10.21 -1.70
CA GLY A 19 -1.56 -11.18 -2.09
C GLY A 19 -0.13 -10.80 -1.71
N GLY A 20 0.04 -9.81 -0.82
CA GLY A 20 1.35 -9.24 -0.51
C GLY A 20 1.83 -8.25 -1.57
N ALA A 21 3.12 -7.90 -1.53
CA ALA A 21 3.68 -6.87 -2.41
C ALA A 21 3.50 -7.21 -3.90
N TYR A 22 3.77 -8.45 -4.27
CA TYR A 22 3.65 -8.88 -5.68
C TYR A 22 2.20 -8.98 -6.13
N GLY A 23 1.27 -9.26 -5.22
CA GLY A 23 -0.16 -9.24 -5.53
C GLY A 23 -0.70 -7.84 -5.79
N ALA A 24 -0.07 -6.82 -5.24
CA ALA A 24 -0.46 -5.43 -5.43
C ALA A 24 -0.03 -4.86 -6.79
N ILE A 25 1.03 -5.40 -7.40
CA ILE A 25 1.60 -4.88 -8.66
C ILE A 25 0.56 -4.83 -9.79
N PRO A 26 -0.21 -5.89 -10.08
CA PRO A 26 -1.25 -5.83 -11.12
C PRO A 26 -2.32 -4.78 -10.82
N VAL A 27 -2.70 -4.59 -9.57
CA VAL A 27 -3.70 -3.59 -9.17
C VAL A 27 -3.16 -2.18 -9.40
N ILE A 28 -1.91 -1.92 -9.04
CA ILE A 28 -1.26 -0.62 -9.28
C ILE A 28 -1.18 -0.35 -10.78
N ARG A 29 -0.79 -1.34 -11.57
CA ARG A 29 -0.71 -1.22 -13.03
C ARG A 29 -2.08 -0.86 -13.62
N GLU A 30 -3.13 -1.53 -13.20
CA GLU A 30 -4.49 -1.25 -13.65
C GLU A 30 -4.89 0.19 -13.33
N VAL A 31 -4.64 0.65 -12.11
CA VAL A 31 -4.96 2.01 -11.69
C VAL A 31 -4.19 3.04 -12.54
N VAL A 32 -2.91 2.82 -12.75
CA VAL A 32 -2.06 3.72 -13.53
C VAL A 32 -2.49 3.76 -14.99
N MET A 33 -2.80 2.63 -15.61
CA MET A 33 -3.22 2.57 -17.01
C MET A 33 -4.62 3.11 -17.22
N THR A 34 -5.51 2.97 -16.25
CA THR A 34 -6.87 3.52 -16.30
C THR A 34 -6.84 5.05 -16.25
N ASN A 35 -5.92 5.64 -15.50
CA ASN A 35 -5.77 7.08 -15.38
C ASN A 35 -4.75 7.60 -16.40
N SER A 36 -5.15 7.65 -17.66
CA SER A 36 -4.29 8.11 -18.76
C SER A 36 -3.81 9.55 -18.58
N ASP A 37 -4.52 10.34 -17.80
CA ASP A 37 -4.16 11.73 -17.51
C ASP A 37 -2.86 11.86 -16.71
N TRP A 38 -2.43 10.78 -16.07
CA TRP A 38 -1.18 10.77 -15.32
C TRP A 38 0.06 10.73 -16.21
N GLY A 39 -0.11 10.40 -17.48
CA GLY A 39 1.00 10.40 -18.45
C GLY A 39 2.05 9.33 -18.20
N ILE A 40 1.73 8.29 -17.45
CA ILE A 40 2.65 7.19 -17.18
C ILE A 40 2.42 6.09 -18.21
N THR A 41 3.45 5.81 -19.01
CA THR A 41 3.44 4.72 -19.98
C THR A 41 3.83 3.41 -19.33
N GLU A 42 3.64 2.29 -20.01
CA GLU A 42 4.06 0.98 -19.50
C GLU A 42 5.57 0.92 -19.26
N ASP A 43 6.36 1.49 -20.15
CA ASP A 43 7.83 1.54 -19.99
C ASP A 43 8.21 2.33 -18.75
N LYS A 44 7.57 3.46 -18.50
CA LYS A 44 7.80 4.29 -17.33
C LYS A 44 7.35 3.59 -16.05
N PHE A 45 6.23 2.90 -16.10
CA PHE A 45 5.75 2.08 -14.98
C PHE A 45 6.75 0.98 -14.63
N ALA A 46 7.26 0.27 -15.62
CA ALA A 46 8.26 -0.77 -15.41
C ALA A 46 9.55 -0.19 -14.80
N TYR A 47 9.97 1.00 -15.24
CA TYR A 47 11.12 1.71 -14.69
C TYR A 47 10.90 2.07 -13.22
N LEU A 48 9.75 2.65 -12.89
CA LEU A 48 9.40 3.02 -11.52
C LEU A 48 9.31 1.79 -10.61
N LEU A 49 8.77 0.70 -11.13
CA LEU A 49 8.69 -0.56 -10.40
C LEU A 49 10.07 -1.13 -10.10
N ALA A 50 10.98 -1.10 -11.08
CA ALA A 50 12.35 -1.55 -10.90
C ALA A 50 13.09 -0.73 -9.83
N ILE A 51 12.90 0.59 -9.82
CA ILE A 51 13.46 1.45 -8.78
C ILE A 51 12.87 1.10 -7.41
N SER A 52 11.57 0.85 -7.36
CA SER A 52 10.87 0.49 -6.12
C SER A 52 11.39 -0.82 -5.54
N GLU A 53 11.69 -1.80 -6.39
CA GLU A 53 12.26 -3.07 -5.95
C GLU A 53 13.70 -2.93 -5.45
N SER A 54 14.45 -2.00 -6.03
CA SER A 54 15.83 -1.72 -5.62
C SER A 54 15.92 -0.91 -4.35
N THR A 55 14.85 -0.21 -3.98
CA THR A 55 14.80 0.62 -2.78
C THR A 55 14.46 -0.24 -1.56
N PRO A 56 15.19 -0.14 -0.43
CA PRO A 56 14.85 -0.87 0.78
C PRO A 56 13.48 -0.44 1.31
N GLY A 57 12.61 -1.42 1.55
CA GLY A 57 11.28 -1.17 2.11
C GLY A 57 10.17 -1.88 1.34
N PRO A 58 8.90 -1.71 1.77
CA PRO A 58 7.76 -2.33 1.11
C PRO A 58 7.61 -1.83 -0.33
N ILE A 59 7.59 -2.74 -1.28
CA ILE A 59 7.50 -2.42 -2.72
C ILE A 59 6.26 -1.58 -3.02
N MET A 60 5.13 -1.93 -2.44
CA MET A 60 3.87 -1.22 -2.65
C MET A 60 3.95 0.24 -2.22
N VAL A 61 4.51 0.50 -1.04
CA VAL A 61 4.69 1.86 -0.52
C VAL A 61 5.68 2.64 -1.36
N ASN A 62 6.79 2.02 -1.73
CA ASN A 62 7.81 2.65 -2.57
C ASN A 62 7.25 3.00 -3.95
N THR A 63 6.50 2.09 -4.56
CA THR A 63 5.86 2.32 -5.86
C THR A 63 4.84 3.46 -5.77
N ALA A 64 4.03 3.49 -4.72
CA ALA A 64 3.07 4.57 -4.49
C ALA A 64 3.77 5.92 -4.36
N THR A 65 4.88 5.95 -3.63
CA THR A 65 5.68 7.17 -3.45
C THR A 65 6.23 7.68 -4.78
N TYR A 66 6.81 6.82 -5.59
CA TYR A 66 7.37 7.21 -6.89
C TYR A 66 6.31 7.64 -7.88
N ILE A 67 5.21 6.89 -7.99
CA ILE A 67 4.11 7.24 -8.88
C ILE A 67 3.46 8.56 -8.44
N GLY A 68 3.23 8.73 -7.14
CA GLY A 68 2.68 9.96 -6.60
C GLY A 68 3.57 11.18 -6.91
N ASN A 69 4.88 11.01 -6.83
CA ASN A 69 5.83 12.06 -7.16
C ASN A 69 5.79 12.43 -8.67
N GLU A 70 5.66 11.43 -9.53
CA GLU A 70 5.56 11.67 -10.99
C GLU A 70 4.27 12.39 -11.37
N VAL A 71 3.18 12.09 -10.70
CA VAL A 71 1.85 12.63 -11.03
C VAL A 71 1.61 13.97 -10.37
N GLY A 72 1.92 14.12 -9.09
CA GLY A 72 1.57 15.30 -8.31
C GLY A 72 2.71 15.94 -7.53
N GLY A 73 3.97 15.57 -7.80
CA GLY A 73 5.13 16.10 -7.08
C GLY A 73 5.17 15.62 -5.63
N ILE A 74 5.78 16.41 -4.76
CA ILE A 74 5.97 16.04 -3.35
C ILE A 74 4.63 15.82 -2.63
N LEU A 75 3.65 16.67 -2.90
CA LEU A 75 2.31 16.52 -2.30
C LEU A 75 1.62 15.26 -2.79
N GLY A 76 1.74 14.94 -4.09
CA GLY A 76 1.21 13.71 -4.65
C GLY A 76 1.87 12.47 -4.07
N SER A 77 3.19 12.53 -3.87
CA SER A 77 3.96 11.45 -3.24
C SER A 77 3.48 11.19 -1.80
N ALA A 78 3.36 12.23 -1.01
CA ALA A 78 2.88 12.15 0.37
C ALA A 78 1.46 11.58 0.44
N LEU A 79 0.58 12.08 -0.42
CA LEU A 79 -0.82 11.65 -0.49
C LEU A 79 -0.93 10.17 -0.88
N ALA A 80 -0.23 9.76 -1.94
CA ALA A 80 -0.28 8.37 -2.40
C ALA A 80 0.26 7.40 -1.35
N THR A 81 1.39 7.73 -0.73
CA THR A 81 2.00 6.92 0.32
C THR A 81 1.08 6.79 1.53
N PHE A 82 0.53 7.89 2.00
CA PHE A 82 -0.39 7.89 3.13
C PHE A 82 -1.65 7.08 2.83
N THR A 83 -2.21 7.25 1.64
CA THR A 83 -3.43 6.55 1.23
C THR A 83 -3.24 5.04 1.15
N VAL A 84 -2.11 4.59 0.63
CA VAL A 84 -1.79 3.15 0.56
C VAL A 84 -1.65 2.54 1.94
N CYS A 85 -1.09 3.28 2.89
CA CYS A 85 -0.91 2.81 4.27
C CYS A 85 -2.20 2.82 5.09
N LEU A 86 -3.18 3.65 4.73
CA LEU A 86 -4.42 3.83 5.49
C LEU A 86 -5.21 2.53 5.71
N PRO A 87 -5.55 1.73 4.68
CA PRO A 87 -6.29 0.48 4.89
C PRO A 87 -5.55 -0.51 5.78
N ALA A 88 -4.25 -0.66 5.59
CA ALA A 88 -3.42 -1.54 6.41
C ALA A 88 -3.40 -1.09 7.86
N PHE A 89 -3.29 0.21 8.10
CA PHE A 89 -3.29 0.78 9.44
C PHE A 89 -4.62 0.53 10.16
N ILE A 90 -5.74 0.73 9.46
CA ILE A 90 -7.09 0.48 10.01
C ILE A 90 -7.25 -1.00 10.36
N ILE A 91 -6.84 -1.90 9.46
CA ILE A 91 -6.94 -3.34 9.67
C ILE A 91 -6.10 -3.76 10.89
N ILE A 92 -4.89 -3.24 11.01
CA ILE A 92 -4.00 -3.54 12.15
C ILE A 92 -4.62 -3.06 13.46
N LEU A 93 -5.20 -1.86 13.51
CA LEU A 93 -5.87 -1.34 14.70
C LEU A 93 -7.03 -2.22 15.13
N LEU A 94 -7.87 -2.66 14.18
CA LEU A 94 -8.98 -3.55 14.46
C LEU A 94 -8.50 -4.91 14.99
N HIS A 95 -7.42 -5.44 14.41
CA HIS A 95 -6.83 -6.71 14.85
C HIS A 95 -6.20 -6.59 16.24
N ILE A 96 -5.59 -5.46 16.58
CA ILE A 96 -5.03 -5.23 17.92
C ILE A 96 -6.14 -5.23 18.95
N GLU A 97 -7.26 -4.57 18.70
CA GLU A 97 -8.39 -4.58 19.62
C GLU A 97 -8.94 -5.99 19.81
N HIS A 98 -9.17 -6.73 18.74
CA HIS A 98 -9.64 -8.11 18.82
C HIS A 98 -8.60 -9.05 19.41
N GLY A 99 -7.34 -8.89 19.05
CA GLY A 99 -6.24 -9.70 19.55
C GLY A 99 -6.02 -9.45 21.05
N PHE A 100 -6.13 -8.21 21.49
CA PHE A 100 -6.00 -7.87 22.91
C PHE A 100 -7.14 -8.47 23.73
N ALA A 101 -8.38 -8.39 23.22
CA ALA A 101 -9.53 -9.03 23.86
C ALA A 101 -9.36 -10.56 23.90
N PHE A 102 -8.85 -11.16 22.81
CA PHE A 102 -8.61 -12.60 22.75
C PHE A 102 -7.48 -13.03 23.71
N CYS A 103 -6.38 -12.27 23.78
CA CYS A 103 -5.29 -12.53 24.71
C CYS A 103 -5.71 -12.38 26.18
N THR A 104 -6.60 -11.44 26.47
CA THR A 104 -7.15 -11.22 27.82
C THR A 104 -8.10 -12.34 28.21
N TYR A 105 -8.80 -12.92 27.22
CA TYR A 105 -9.80 -13.97 27.46
C TYR A 105 -9.20 -15.38 27.51
N SER A 106 -8.00 -15.58 26.99
CA SER A 106 -7.38 -16.91 26.94
C SER A 106 -6.14 -17.00 27.84
N PRO A 107 -6.31 -17.44 29.09
CA PRO A 107 -5.18 -17.67 29.98
C PRO A 107 -4.30 -18.86 29.54
N LEU A 108 -4.75 -19.62 28.54
CA LEU A 108 -4.05 -20.80 28.00
C LEU A 108 -2.77 -20.49 27.23
N VAL A 109 -2.67 -19.26 26.66
CA VAL A 109 -1.46 -18.86 25.91
C VAL A 109 -0.27 -18.63 26.84
N TYR A 110 -0.52 -18.36 28.11
CA TYR A 110 0.52 -18.15 29.12
C TYR A 110 1.11 -19.45 29.68
N SER A 111 0.50 -20.60 29.35
CA SER A 111 0.90 -21.90 29.87
C SER A 111 1.84 -22.68 28.97
N ILE A 112 2.32 -22.10 27.88
CA ILE A 112 3.30 -22.75 27.01
C ILE A 112 4.68 -22.54 27.65
N PRO A 113 5.31 -23.61 28.21
CA PRO A 113 6.66 -23.45 28.74
C PRO A 113 7.62 -23.18 27.59
N THR A 114 8.23 -22.02 27.64
CA THR A 114 9.36 -21.73 26.75
C THR A 114 10.54 -22.59 27.17
N ARG A 115 10.80 -23.59 26.38
CA ARG A 115 12.05 -24.34 26.45
C ARG A 115 13.09 -23.74 25.55
#